data_337e225913c423dee32fc451f052614a
#
_entry.id   337e225913c423dee32fc451f052614a
#
_cell.length_a   1.000
_cell.length_b   1.000
_cell.length_c   1.000
_cell.angle_alpha   90.00
_cell.angle_beta   90.00
_cell.angle_gamma   90.00
#
_symmetry.space_group_name_H-M   'P 1'
#
loop_
_entity.id
_entity.type
_entity.pdbx_description
1 polymer ?
#
loop_
_entity_poly.entity_id
_entity_poly.type
_entity_poly.pdbx_seq_one_letter_code
_entity_poly.pdbx_strand_id
1 'polypeptide(L)'
;MHEISFSRRVPPDDTHERPVCNHCEYVAYENPKIVVGAVCSFEGRVLLARRDIEPRRGFWTIPAGFMELGETTQQGAAREVREEVCCEVEIGSLLACYSIPRIGQVLMIYRGQMPSAQHAPGDETSETKLVAFDEIDWDELAFPSVRWALRDWRDLSGEDDFAPRSVPDGVVHQPLPKTGPLPNTGPLSASDAEVV
;
A
#
# COMPACT_ATOMS: atom_id res chain seq x y z
N MET A 1 -12.99 -39.37 5.86
CA MET A 1 -12.22 -38.16 5.45
C MET A 1 -11.29 -37.83 6.60
N HIS A 2 -9.98 -37.83 6.39
CA HIS A 2 -9.05 -37.38 7.43
C HIS A 2 -9.14 -35.84 7.53
N GLU A 3 -9.33 -35.35 8.75
CA GLU A 3 -9.32 -33.92 9.02
C GLU A 3 -7.89 -33.43 8.86
N ILE A 4 -7.66 -32.47 7.94
CA ILE A 4 -6.34 -31.86 7.74
C ILE A 4 -6.10 -30.90 8.91
N SER A 5 -5.08 -31.18 9.71
CA SER A 5 -4.69 -30.35 10.84
C SER A 5 -3.21 -29.97 10.77
N PHE A 6 -2.88 -28.79 11.30
CA PHE A 6 -1.53 -28.25 11.35
C PHE A 6 -1.12 -27.98 12.81
N SER A 7 0.14 -28.22 13.11
CA SER A 7 0.77 -27.76 14.36
C SER A 7 1.95 -26.86 14.05
N ARG A 8 2.18 -25.86 14.91
CA ARG A 8 3.39 -25.01 14.81
C ARG A 8 4.55 -25.75 15.45
N ARG A 9 5.58 -26.00 14.67
CA ARG A 9 6.85 -26.61 15.11
C ARG A 9 7.98 -26.21 14.19
N VAL A 10 9.22 -26.34 14.66
CA VAL A 10 10.40 -26.10 13.83
C VAL A 10 10.64 -27.33 12.94
N PRO A 11 10.52 -27.21 11.60
CA PRO A 11 10.82 -28.29 10.68
C PRO A 11 12.30 -28.66 10.71
N PRO A 12 12.70 -29.88 10.24
CA PRO A 12 14.10 -30.17 9.99
C PRO A 12 14.72 -29.10 9.07
N ASP A 13 15.93 -28.67 9.39
CA ASP A 13 16.71 -27.69 8.62
C ASP A 13 16.12 -26.26 8.58
N ASP A 14 15.11 -25.93 9.42
CA ASP A 14 14.63 -24.56 9.63
C ASP A 14 15.05 -24.03 11.03
N THR A 15 14.95 -22.74 11.22
CA THR A 15 15.24 -22.05 12.51
C THR A 15 13.99 -21.42 13.12
N HIS A 16 12.84 -21.47 12.43
CA HIS A 16 11.60 -20.84 12.83
C HIS A 16 10.46 -21.86 12.91
N GLU A 17 9.52 -21.61 13.81
CA GLU A 17 8.27 -22.36 13.84
C GLU A 17 7.44 -22.10 12.59
N ARG A 18 7.00 -23.20 11.94
CA ARG A 18 6.11 -23.19 10.78
C ARG A 18 4.86 -23.98 11.05
N PRO A 19 3.73 -23.71 10.40
CA PRO A 19 2.62 -24.63 10.34
C PRO A 19 3.05 -25.88 9.57
N VAL A 20 3.06 -27.04 10.24
CA VAL A 20 3.41 -28.35 9.65
C VAL A 20 2.20 -29.24 9.72
N CYS A 21 1.83 -29.85 8.58
CA CYS A 21 0.72 -30.80 8.50
C CYS A 21 1.00 -32.01 9.38
N ASN A 22 0.06 -32.36 10.27
CA ASN A 22 0.20 -33.49 11.19
C ASN A 22 0.07 -34.86 10.51
N HIS A 23 -0.36 -34.88 9.24
CA HIS A 23 -0.58 -36.12 8.49
C HIS A 23 0.54 -36.43 7.48
N CYS A 24 0.97 -35.43 6.70
CA CYS A 24 1.94 -35.65 5.61
C CYS A 24 3.23 -34.82 5.77
N GLU A 25 3.42 -34.14 6.90
CA GLU A 25 4.57 -33.30 7.22
C GLU A 25 4.83 -32.13 6.27
N TYR A 26 3.86 -31.80 5.39
CA TYR A 26 3.95 -30.61 4.53
C TYR A 26 4.14 -29.37 5.39
N VAL A 27 5.14 -28.56 5.05
CA VAL A 27 5.44 -27.29 5.71
C VAL A 27 4.77 -26.15 4.94
N ALA A 28 3.82 -25.48 5.57
CA ALA A 28 3.18 -24.31 5.01
C ALA A 28 4.03 -23.06 5.30
N TYR A 29 4.83 -22.63 4.34
CA TYR A 29 5.59 -21.40 4.45
C TYR A 29 4.67 -20.18 4.25
N GLU A 30 4.72 -19.28 5.23
CA GLU A 30 4.01 -18.00 5.17
C GLU A 30 5.04 -16.88 4.97
N ASN A 31 4.95 -16.19 3.84
CA ASN A 31 5.79 -15.04 3.51
C ASN A 31 4.99 -13.74 3.66
N PRO A 32 5.66 -12.59 3.83
CA PRO A 32 4.99 -11.30 3.74
C PRO A 32 4.23 -11.18 2.42
N LYS A 33 3.01 -10.64 2.49
CA LYS A 33 2.20 -10.37 1.31
C LYS A 33 2.75 -9.15 0.58
N ILE A 34 2.84 -9.24 -0.74
CA ILE A 34 3.21 -8.11 -1.58
C ILE A 34 1.94 -7.35 -1.96
N VAL A 35 1.95 -6.06 -1.71
CA VAL A 35 0.93 -5.11 -2.16
C VAL A 35 1.56 -4.24 -3.23
N VAL A 36 0.86 -4.04 -4.35
CA VAL A 36 1.31 -3.23 -5.47
C VAL A 36 0.31 -2.13 -5.76
N GLY A 37 0.78 -0.95 -6.11
CA GLY A 37 -0.09 0.18 -6.41
C GLY A 37 0.67 1.35 -7.01
N ALA A 38 -0.04 2.42 -7.29
CA ALA A 38 0.56 3.60 -7.89
C ALA A 38 -0.02 4.92 -7.35
N VAL A 39 0.82 5.93 -7.24
CA VAL A 39 0.37 7.32 -7.19
C VAL A 39 0.11 7.76 -8.62
N CYS A 40 -1.16 7.69 -9.03
CA CYS A 40 -1.60 8.09 -10.36
C CYS A 40 -1.75 9.60 -10.44
N SER A 41 -1.21 10.22 -11.48
CA SER A 41 -1.25 11.68 -11.64
C SER A 41 -1.62 12.11 -13.06
N PHE A 42 -2.31 13.25 -13.15
CA PHE A 42 -2.64 13.95 -14.38
C PHE A 42 -2.52 15.46 -14.16
N GLU A 43 -1.73 16.16 -14.99
CA GLU A 43 -1.50 17.62 -14.89
C GLU A 43 -1.20 18.13 -13.47
N GLY A 44 -0.31 17.39 -12.75
CA GLY A 44 0.12 17.78 -11.40
C GLY A 44 -0.89 17.50 -10.28
N ARG A 45 -2.05 16.92 -10.60
CA ARG A 45 -3.06 16.43 -9.64
C ARG A 45 -2.89 14.95 -9.43
N VAL A 46 -3.24 14.45 -8.24
CA VAL A 46 -3.21 13.02 -7.89
C VAL A 46 -4.61 12.46 -7.84
N LEU A 47 -4.75 11.21 -8.29
CA LEU A 47 -6.00 10.46 -8.24
C LEU A 47 -6.12 9.76 -6.89
N LEU A 48 -7.23 10.00 -6.21
CA LEU A 48 -7.60 9.32 -4.97
C LEU A 48 -8.88 8.51 -5.18
N ALA A 49 -8.93 7.35 -4.53
CA ALA A 49 -10.08 6.43 -4.47
C ALA A 49 -10.65 6.42 -3.05
N ARG A 50 -11.98 6.50 -2.90
CA ARG A 50 -12.65 6.37 -1.60
C ARG A 50 -13.07 4.92 -1.39
N ARG A 51 -12.52 4.29 -0.38
CA ARG A 51 -12.74 2.86 -0.10
C ARG A 51 -14.20 2.53 0.19
N ASP A 52 -14.74 1.50 -0.44
CA ASP A 52 -16.05 0.93 -0.11
C ASP A 52 -15.96 -0.41 0.63
N ILE A 53 -14.75 -0.82 1.00
CA ILE A 53 -14.44 -2.05 1.74
C ILE A 53 -13.67 -1.78 3.04
N GLU A 54 -13.77 -2.71 4.00
CA GLU A 54 -12.94 -2.71 5.19
C GLU A 54 -11.52 -3.24 4.92
N PRO A 55 -10.50 -2.83 5.69
CA PRO A 55 -10.55 -1.80 6.74
C PRO A 55 -10.61 -0.36 6.18
N ARG A 56 -11.07 0.57 6.98
CA ARG A 56 -11.07 2.01 6.68
C ARG A 56 -12.04 2.38 5.53
N ARG A 57 -13.21 1.74 5.48
CA ARG A 57 -14.30 2.12 4.57
C ARG A 57 -14.65 3.60 4.73
N GLY A 58 -14.83 4.30 3.60
CA GLY A 58 -15.15 5.72 3.55
C GLY A 58 -13.94 6.67 3.57
N PHE A 59 -12.72 6.15 3.76
CA PHE A 59 -11.49 6.93 3.71
C PHE A 59 -10.83 6.89 2.34
N TRP A 60 -10.03 7.91 2.05
CA TRP A 60 -9.33 8.05 0.77
C TRP A 60 -8.01 7.29 0.75
N THR A 61 -7.69 6.72 -0.39
CA THR A 61 -6.44 5.98 -0.63
C THR A 61 -5.95 6.23 -2.05
N ILE A 62 -4.74 5.77 -2.34
CA ILE A 62 -4.28 5.54 -3.72
C ILE A 62 -4.69 4.12 -4.15
N PRO A 63 -4.90 3.85 -5.45
CA PRO A 63 -5.20 2.49 -5.92
C PRO A 63 -4.04 1.54 -5.62
N ALA A 64 -4.34 0.46 -4.90
CA ALA A 64 -3.35 -0.56 -4.51
C ALA A 64 -4.02 -1.79 -3.90
N GLY A 65 -3.56 -2.98 -4.27
CA GLY A 65 -4.01 -4.25 -3.72
C GLY A 65 -2.96 -5.35 -3.75
N PHE A 66 -3.36 -6.59 -3.50
CA PHE A 66 -2.44 -7.71 -3.45
C PHE A 66 -1.94 -8.08 -4.85
N MET A 67 -0.63 -8.31 -4.95
CA MET A 67 -0.02 -8.87 -6.15
C MET A 67 -0.51 -10.31 -6.36
N GLU A 68 -0.89 -10.63 -7.59
CA GLU A 68 -1.34 -11.95 -7.99
C GLU A 68 -0.19 -12.82 -8.55
N LEU A 69 -0.40 -14.15 -8.54
CA LEU A 69 0.56 -15.06 -9.14
C LEU A 69 0.59 -14.90 -10.67
N GLY A 70 1.79 -14.88 -11.22
CA GLY A 70 2.00 -14.83 -12.67
C GLY A 70 2.07 -13.42 -13.28
N GLU A 71 1.98 -12.37 -12.46
CA GLU A 71 2.18 -10.99 -12.89
C GLU A 71 3.48 -10.39 -12.35
N THR A 72 4.02 -9.40 -13.04
CA THR A 72 5.07 -8.53 -12.49
C THR A 72 4.47 -7.49 -11.56
N THR A 73 5.27 -6.88 -10.68
CA THR A 73 4.81 -5.84 -9.76
C THR A 73 4.20 -4.63 -10.48
N GLN A 74 4.73 -4.27 -11.67
CA GLN A 74 4.15 -3.21 -12.51
C GLN A 74 2.83 -3.62 -13.15
N GLN A 75 2.72 -4.89 -13.60
CA GLN A 75 1.44 -5.40 -14.15
C GLN A 75 0.36 -5.43 -13.08
N GLY A 76 0.71 -5.86 -11.86
CA GLY A 76 -0.20 -5.83 -10.72
C GLY A 76 -0.63 -4.40 -10.36
N ALA A 77 0.31 -3.45 -10.30
CA ALA A 77 -0.03 -2.04 -10.04
C ALA A 77 -0.97 -1.46 -11.12
N ALA A 78 -0.75 -1.77 -12.40
CA ALA A 78 -1.63 -1.33 -13.49
C ALA A 78 -3.01 -2.00 -13.42
N ARG A 79 -3.07 -3.29 -13.03
CA ARG A 79 -4.34 -4.02 -12.83
C ARG A 79 -5.14 -3.39 -11.70
N GLU A 80 -4.55 -3.14 -10.53
CA GLU A 80 -5.21 -2.51 -9.39
C GLU A 80 -5.76 -1.11 -9.74
N VAL A 81 -4.99 -0.30 -10.48
CA VAL A 81 -5.48 1.00 -10.98
C VAL A 81 -6.71 0.82 -11.86
N ARG A 82 -6.71 -0.17 -12.76
CA ARG A 82 -7.85 -0.42 -13.65
C ARG A 82 -9.08 -0.92 -12.88
N GLU A 83 -8.88 -1.80 -11.91
CA GLU A 83 -9.95 -2.42 -11.11
C GLU A 83 -10.59 -1.43 -10.13
N GLU A 84 -9.77 -0.63 -9.41
CA GLU A 84 -10.27 0.26 -8.37
C GLU A 84 -10.76 1.62 -8.90
N VAL A 85 -10.14 2.15 -9.98
CA VAL A 85 -10.43 3.51 -10.45
C VAL A 85 -10.75 3.63 -11.94
N CYS A 86 -10.95 2.49 -12.63
CA CYS A 86 -11.33 2.40 -14.04
C CYS A 86 -10.50 3.33 -14.96
N CYS A 87 -9.19 3.43 -14.69
CA CYS A 87 -8.28 4.32 -15.38
C CYS A 87 -7.16 3.54 -16.07
N GLU A 88 -6.80 3.93 -17.28
CA GLU A 88 -5.56 3.48 -17.91
C GLU A 88 -4.40 4.31 -17.35
N VAL A 89 -3.26 3.65 -17.12
CA VAL A 89 -2.08 4.28 -16.54
C VAL A 89 -0.80 3.72 -17.14
N GLU A 90 0.14 4.58 -17.40
CA GLU A 90 1.54 4.19 -17.68
C GLU A 90 2.28 4.10 -16.35
N ILE A 91 2.71 2.89 -15.99
CA ILE A 91 3.48 2.63 -14.76
C ILE A 91 4.95 2.98 -15.01
N GLY A 92 5.42 3.97 -14.30
CA GLY A 92 6.78 4.48 -14.35
C GLY A 92 7.70 3.85 -13.30
N SER A 93 8.58 4.69 -12.72
CA SER A 93 9.58 4.28 -11.73
C SER A 93 8.95 3.80 -10.43
N LEU A 94 9.62 2.86 -9.75
CA LEU A 94 9.28 2.47 -8.38
C LEU A 94 9.54 3.67 -7.45
N LEU A 95 8.48 4.25 -6.95
CA LEU A 95 8.53 5.41 -6.06
C LEU A 95 9.03 5.02 -4.66
N ALA A 96 8.48 3.92 -4.13
CA ALA A 96 8.77 3.48 -2.78
C ALA A 96 8.57 1.97 -2.58
N CYS A 97 9.33 1.43 -1.61
CA CYS A 97 9.16 0.08 -1.08
C CYS A 97 9.01 0.17 0.45
N TYR A 98 7.77 0.08 0.94
CA TYR A 98 7.47 0.17 2.37
C TYR A 98 7.31 -1.22 2.99
N SER A 99 8.23 -1.60 3.88
CA SER A 99 8.08 -2.80 4.69
C SER A 99 7.25 -2.50 5.94
N ILE A 100 6.14 -3.24 6.13
CA ILE A 100 5.25 -3.08 7.29
C ILE A 100 5.18 -4.41 8.06
N PRO A 101 6.19 -4.72 8.91
CA PRO A 101 6.33 -6.02 9.58
C PRO A 101 5.12 -6.38 10.45
N ARG A 102 4.49 -5.39 11.09
CA ARG A 102 3.34 -5.59 11.97
C ARG A 102 2.17 -6.33 11.32
N ILE A 103 1.94 -6.12 10.03
CA ILE A 103 0.86 -6.76 9.26
C ILE A 103 1.39 -7.75 8.21
N GLY A 104 2.71 -8.00 8.21
CA GLY A 104 3.34 -8.92 7.28
C GLY A 104 3.16 -8.50 5.82
N GLN A 105 3.37 -7.22 5.49
CA GLN A 105 3.22 -6.70 4.13
C GLN A 105 4.46 -5.94 3.66
N VAL A 106 4.70 -6.00 2.35
CA VAL A 106 5.65 -5.15 1.62
C VAL A 106 4.86 -4.44 0.52
N LEU A 107 4.84 -3.12 0.57
CA LEU A 107 4.14 -2.28 -0.41
C LEU A 107 5.12 -1.75 -1.43
N MET A 108 4.89 -2.03 -2.70
CA MET A 108 5.64 -1.51 -3.83
C MET A 108 4.79 -0.48 -4.57
N ILE A 109 5.08 0.79 -4.35
CA ILE A 109 4.31 1.91 -4.91
C ILE A 109 5.06 2.53 -6.07
N TYR A 110 4.39 2.66 -7.19
CA TYR A 110 4.92 3.20 -8.42
C TYR A 110 4.43 4.63 -8.68
N ARG A 111 5.13 5.36 -9.53
CA ARG A 111 4.56 6.50 -10.24
C ARG A 111 3.64 6.00 -11.34
N GLY A 112 2.45 6.57 -11.44
CA GLY A 112 1.50 6.28 -12.51
C GLY A 112 1.17 7.55 -13.28
N GLN A 113 1.44 7.58 -14.58
CA GLN A 113 1.05 8.68 -15.45
C GLN A 113 -0.25 8.35 -16.14
N MET A 114 -1.29 9.14 -15.90
CA MET A 114 -2.57 9.00 -16.58
C MET A 114 -2.52 9.71 -17.95
N PRO A 115 -3.02 9.09 -19.03
CA PRO A 115 -3.07 9.70 -20.35
C PRO A 115 -4.18 10.76 -20.47
N SER A 116 -5.15 10.74 -19.59
CA SER A 116 -6.28 11.69 -19.54
C SER A 116 -6.82 11.81 -18.12
N ALA A 117 -7.71 12.77 -17.90
CA ALA A 117 -8.42 12.93 -16.62
C ALA A 117 -9.58 11.93 -16.42
N GLN A 118 -9.73 10.92 -17.29
CA GLN A 118 -10.83 9.96 -17.20
C GLN A 118 -10.56 8.93 -16.10
N HIS A 119 -11.50 8.83 -15.18
CA HIS A 119 -11.51 7.85 -14.09
C HIS A 119 -12.96 7.63 -13.62
N ALA A 120 -13.22 6.49 -13.00
CA ALA A 120 -14.50 6.17 -12.40
C ALA A 120 -14.29 5.20 -11.23
N PRO A 121 -15.19 5.13 -10.25
CA PRO A 121 -15.09 4.14 -9.19
C PRO A 121 -15.28 2.73 -9.74
N GLY A 122 -14.43 1.79 -9.29
CA GLY A 122 -14.58 0.36 -9.48
C GLY A 122 -15.36 -0.28 -8.33
N ASP A 123 -15.39 -1.62 -8.28
CA ASP A 123 -16.27 -2.37 -7.37
C ASP A 123 -15.95 -2.14 -5.88
N GLU A 124 -14.69 -1.88 -5.52
CA GLU A 124 -14.23 -1.66 -4.14
C GLU A 124 -14.10 -0.16 -3.78
N THR A 125 -14.55 0.71 -4.68
CA THR A 125 -14.41 2.17 -4.59
C THR A 125 -15.76 2.86 -4.71
N SER A 126 -16.12 3.68 -3.73
CA SER A 126 -17.40 4.43 -3.77
C SER A 126 -17.30 5.76 -4.53
N GLU A 127 -16.11 6.35 -4.61
CA GLU A 127 -15.88 7.66 -5.21
C GLU A 127 -14.41 7.78 -5.66
N THR A 128 -14.16 8.53 -6.74
CA THR A 128 -12.81 8.87 -7.21
C THR A 128 -12.69 10.36 -7.45
N LYS A 129 -11.52 10.94 -7.18
CA LYS A 129 -11.27 12.38 -7.45
C LYS A 129 -9.82 12.65 -7.83
N LEU A 130 -9.61 13.60 -8.75
CA LEU A 130 -8.32 14.25 -9.01
C LEU A 130 -8.21 15.51 -8.16
N VAL A 131 -7.20 15.56 -7.30
CA VAL A 131 -6.98 16.70 -6.38
C VAL A 131 -5.59 17.28 -6.52
N ALA A 132 -5.44 18.59 -6.35
CA ALA A 132 -4.13 19.19 -6.18
C ALA A 132 -3.52 18.76 -4.82
N PHE A 133 -2.19 18.77 -4.72
CA PHE A 133 -1.52 18.28 -3.52
C PHE A 133 -1.91 19.07 -2.24
N ASP A 134 -2.12 20.37 -2.36
CA ASP A 134 -2.54 21.27 -1.30
C ASP A 134 -4.03 21.19 -0.95
N GLU A 135 -4.83 20.51 -1.79
CA GLU A 135 -6.26 20.22 -1.55
C GLU A 135 -6.48 18.86 -0.86
N ILE A 136 -5.43 18.09 -0.59
CA ILE A 136 -5.55 16.77 0.05
C ILE A 136 -5.99 16.94 1.51
N ASP A 137 -7.12 16.31 1.87
CA ASP A 137 -7.50 16.16 3.27
C ASP A 137 -6.71 15.00 3.90
N TRP A 138 -5.62 15.35 4.58
CA TRP A 138 -4.70 14.40 5.19
C TRP A 138 -5.32 13.58 6.32
N ASP A 139 -6.36 14.07 6.97
CA ASP A 139 -7.04 13.39 8.07
C ASP A 139 -8.06 12.35 7.57
N GLU A 140 -8.50 12.49 6.33
CA GLU A 140 -9.35 11.53 5.66
C GLU A 140 -8.59 10.44 4.87
N LEU A 141 -7.26 10.37 4.96
CA LEU A 141 -6.50 9.29 4.32
C LEU A 141 -6.60 7.98 5.11
N ALA A 142 -6.75 6.86 4.39
CA ALA A 142 -7.00 5.55 4.97
C ALA A 142 -5.80 4.99 5.75
N PHE A 143 -4.58 5.17 5.24
CA PHE A 143 -3.39 4.51 5.77
C PHE A 143 -2.19 5.46 5.86
N PRO A 144 -1.28 5.25 6.85
CA PRO A 144 -0.04 6.01 6.93
C PRO A 144 0.80 5.89 5.65
N SER A 145 0.84 4.71 5.04
CA SER A 145 1.58 4.47 3.79
C SER A 145 1.08 5.31 2.62
N VAL A 146 -0.21 5.67 2.58
CA VAL A 146 -0.76 6.60 1.58
C VAL A 146 -0.19 8.01 1.79
N ARG A 147 -0.10 8.46 3.06
CA ARG A 147 0.52 9.75 3.40
C ARG A 147 1.98 9.79 2.96
N TRP A 148 2.73 8.69 3.20
CA TRP A 148 4.14 8.62 2.79
C TRP A 148 4.26 8.66 1.27
N ALA A 149 3.49 7.84 0.56
CA ALA A 149 3.53 7.76 -0.90
C ALA A 149 3.21 9.11 -1.58
N LEU A 150 2.20 9.83 -1.08
CA LEU A 150 1.84 11.14 -1.62
C LEU A 150 2.93 12.20 -1.36
N ARG A 151 3.58 12.18 -0.18
CA ARG A 151 4.71 13.06 0.13
C ARG A 151 5.93 12.72 -0.72
N ASP A 152 6.31 11.44 -0.79
CA ASP A 152 7.42 10.98 -1.61
C ASP A 152 7.22 11.32 -3.09
N TRP A 153 5.98 11.18 -3.59
CA TRP A 153 5.63 11.60 -4.94
C TRP A 153 5.84 13.10 -5.15
N ARG A 154 5.45 13.93 -4.18
CA ARG A 154 5.62 15.39 -4.23
C ARG A 154 7.08 15.79 -4.14
N ASP A 155 7.81 15.22 -3.18
CA ASP A 155 9.21 15.56 -2.90
C ASP A 155 10.14 15.19 -4.06
N LEU A 156 9.81 14.12 -4.80
CA LEU A 156 10.54 13.66 -5.97
C LEU A 156 9.97 14.22 -7.29
N SER A 157 9.06 15.19 -7.22
CA SER A 157 8.47 15.79 -8.45
C SER A 157 9.55 16.44 -9.31
N GLY A 158 9.63 16.03 -10.59
CA GLY A 158 10.64 16.51 -11.52
C GLY A 158 11.99 15.78 -11.46
N GLU A 159 12.14 14.78 -10.59
CA GLU A 159 13.30 13.89 -10.56
C GLU A 159 12.98 12.58 -11.30
N ASP A 160 13.81 12.21 -12.28
CA ASP A 160 13.64 10.96 -13.05
C ASP A 160 14.57 9.86 -12.54
N ASP A 161 15.71 10.21 -11.93
CA ASP A 161 16.70 9.29 -11.37
C ASP A 161 16.79 9.43 -9.85
N PHE A 162 16.14 8.54 -9.12
CA PHE A 162 16.11 8.52 -7.66
C PHE A 162 16.07 7.06 -7.13
N ALA A 163 16.59 6.87 -5.93
CA ALA A 163 16.42 5.61 -5.23
C ALA A 163 14.98 5.52 -4.66
N PRO A 164 14.31 4.34 -4.74
CA PRO A 164 13.02 4.15 -4.11
C PRO A 164 13.03 4.50 -2.61
N ARG A 165 12.01 5.21 -2.16
CA ARG A 165 11.86 5.58 -0.76
C ARG A 165 11.50 4.35 0.10
N SER A 166 11.76 4.45 1.38
CA SER A 166 11.40 3.45 2.41
C SER A 166 10.49 4.06 3.46
N VAL A 167 10.05 3.24 4.42
CA VAL A 167 9.32 3.75 5.58
C VAL A 167 10.14 4.87 6.25
N PRO A 168 9.54 6.04 6.52
CA PRO A 168 10.25 7.13 7.18
C PRO A 168 10.85 6.72 8.52
N ASP A 169 12.01 7.27 8.86
CA ASP A 169 12.68 7.02 10.13
C ASP A 169 11.79 7.46 11.32
N GLY A 170 11.89 6.74 12.43
CA GLY A 170 11.15 7.07 13.65
C GLY A 170 9.66 6.70 13.62
N VAL A 171 9.17 6.08 12.54
CA VAL A 171 7.78 5.63 12.48
C VAL A 171 7.53 4.48 13.45
N VAL A 172 6.66 4.72 14.44
CA VAL A 172 6.14 3.67 15.32
C VAL A 172 4.89 3.08 14.69
N HIS A 173 4.93 1.78 14.37
CA HIS A 173 3.79 1.06 13.80
C HIS A 173 2.70 0.83 14.86
N GLN A 174 1.79 1.78 15.02
CA GLN A 174 0.63 1.67 15.89
C GLN A 174 -0.54 0.97 15.18
N PRO A 175 -1.44 0.29 15.94
CA PRO A 175 -2.70 -0.20 15.39
C PRO A 175 -3.51 0.96 14.78
N LEU A 176 -4.07 0.73 13.60
CA LEU A 176 -4.93 1.73 12.98
C LEU A 176 -6.23 1.89 13.77
N PRO A 177 -6.73 3.12 13.99
CA PRO A 177 -8.06 3.32 14.52
C PRO A 177 -9.10 2.80 13.53
N LYS A 178 -10.17 2.17 14.04
CA LYS A 178 -11.26 1.68 13.17
C LYS A 178 -11.99 2.84 12.49
N THR A 179 -12.11 3.95 13.18
CA THR A 179 -12.78 5.17 12.72
C THR A 179 -11.97 6.41 13.13
N GLY A 180 -12.22 7.54 12.50
CA GLY A 180 -11.55 8.80 12.79
C GLY A 180 -10.19 8.97 12.11
N PRO A 181 -9.54 10.12 12.27
CA PRO A 181 -8.28 10.44 11.61
C PRO A 181 -7.15 9.51 12.05
N LEU A 182 -6.17 9.33 11.18
CA LEU A 182 -4.95 8.61 11.53
C LEU A 182 -4.16 9.37 12.59
N PRO A 183 -3.49 8.67 13.52
CA PRO A 183 -2.51 9.32 14.38
C PRO A 183 -1.45 10.00 13.50
N ASN A 184 -0.90 11.11 13.98
CA ASN A 184 0.11 11.87 13.24
C ASN A 184 1.42 11.06 13.19
N THR A 185 1.55 10.19 12.20
CA THR A 185 2.73 9.34 11.95
C THR A 185 3.56 9.87 10.76
N GLY A 186 3.46 11.18 10.49
CA GLY A 186 4.33 11.84 9.52
C GLY A 186 5.80 11.75 9.97
N PRO A 187 6.78 11.92 9.08
CA PRO A 187 8.14 12.18 9.52
C PRO A 187 8.04 13.36 10.48
N LEU A 188 8.54 13.14 11.70
CA LEU A 188 8.68 14.22 12.67
C LEU A 188 9.46 15.31 11.96
N SER A 189 8.86 16.48 11.76
CA SER A 189 9.65 17.65 11.44
C SER A 189 10.64 17.84 12.59
N ALA A 190 11.78 18.44 12.37
CA ALA A 190 12.76 18.67 13.45
C ALA A 190 12.14 19.42 14.65
N SER A 191 10.95 20.02 14.51
CA SER A 191 10.17 20.66 15.56
C SER A 191 9.26 19.70 16.35
N ASP A 192 8.98 18.48 15.84
CA ASP A 192 8.06 17.52 16.49
C ASP A 192 8.81 16.50 17.38
N ALA A 193 10.15 16.56 17.42
CA ALA A 193 10.99 15.69 18.23
C ALA A 193 10.98 16.05 19.74
N GLU A 194 10.33 17.13 20.14
CA GLU A 194 10.29 17.60 21.54
C GLU A 194 8.97 17.27 22.29
N VAL A 195 8.05 16.52 21.68
CA VAL A 195 6.83 16.09 22.39
C VAL A 195 6.75 14.55 22.37
N VAL A 196 7.40 13.93 23.34
CA VAL A 196 7.18 12.56 23.78
C VAL A 196 6.32 12.59 25.03
#